data_707df284dff540eb2430b85919ca9f35
#
_entry.id   707df284dff540eb2430b85919ca9f35
#
_cell.length_a   1.000
_cell.length_b   1.000
_cell.length_c   1.000
_cell.angle_alpha   90.00
_cell.angle_beta   90.00
_cell.angle_gamma   90.00
#
_symmetry.space_group_name_H-M   'P 1'
#
loop_
_entity.id
_entity.type
_entity.pdbx_description
1 polymer ?
#
loop_
_entity_poly.entity_id
_entity_poly.type
_entity_poly.pdbx_seq_one_letter_code
_entity_poly.pdbx_strand_id
1 'polypeptide(L)'
;MQRYRCNSCNYVFENLRREKSGFERALFEEYSKGKQTYNQLSVKHDLSLKTIQRHIDSYKFETKKTEPANAADGGKIVIGMDSFYFGRGYGIMLFRDVTYRKNLLWFEIKYETIDLYKEGIDQLKKQGFNIVGIVCDGKKGLFKAFPGIPVHMCQFHQILITRRYLTSKPILEPAIELRSIIKSLTKTDKETFIGAFNEWLKKWDAFLKEKSIDQDKGKWHYKHKKLRSAAHSIKINLPNLFVCYDYPQLKIPNTNNSIEGIISDIKTKTKLHQGLKKERRIKLINKLLQK
;
A
#
# COMPACT_ATOMS: atom_id res chain seq x y z
N MET A 1 43.55 9.94 -16.13
CA MET A 1 43.32 8.64 -16.80
C MET A 1 44.51 7.74 -16.55
N GLN A 2 44.30 6.48 -16.11
CA GLN A 2 45.39 5.56 -15.83
C GLN A 2 45.71 4.76 -17.10
N ARG A 3 46.94 4.87 -17.60
CA ARG A 3 47.43 4.13 -18.76
C ARG A 3 48.15 2.87 -18.33
N TYR A 4 47.93 1.78 -19.03
CA TYR A 4 48.55 0.49 -18.80
C TYR A 4 49.42 0.16 -20.01
N ARG A 5 50.55 -0.48 -19.79
CA ARG A 5 51.45 -0.96 -20.82
C ARG A 5 51.53 -2.49 -20.79
N CYS A 6 51.33 -3.13 -21.90
CA CYS A 6 51.50 -4.56 -22.01
C CYS A 6 52.97 -4.93 -21.85
N ASN A 7 53.30 -5.82 -20.93
CA ASN A 7 54.68 -6.24 -20.69
C ASN A 7 55.26 -7.09 -21.84
N SER A 8 54.42 -7.68 -22.70
CA SER A 8 54.86 -8.57 -23.78
C SER A 8 55.06 -7.82 -25.09
N CYS A 9 54.23 -6.85 -25.45
CA CYS A 9 54.27 -6.17 -26.74
C CYS A 9 54.43 -4.66 -26.64
N ASN A 10 54.60 -4.11 -25.45
CA ASN A 10 54.69 -2.66 -25.15
C ASN A 10 53.48 -1.83 -25.59
N TYR A 11 52.39 -2.44 -26.03
CA TYR A 11 51.18 -1.73 -26.38
C TYR A 11 50.62 -0.97 -25.18
N VAL A 12 50.37 0.32 -25.35
CA VAL A 12 49.80 1.18 -24.32
C VAL A 12 48.30 1.23 -24.53
N PHE A 13 47.54 0.81 -23.52
CA PHE A 13 46.08 0.90 -23.53
C PHE A 13 45.61 1.65 -22.31
N GLU A 14 44.61 2.46 -22.51
CA GLU A 14 43.84 3.03 -21.44
C GLU A 14 42.73 2.04 -21.12
N ASN A 15 42.58 1.68 -19.84
CA ASN A 15 41.38 1.05 -19.41
C ASN A 15 40.29 2.11 -19.47
N LEU A 16 39.74 2.29 -20.66
CA LEU A 16 38.47 2.98 -20.81
C LEU A 16 37.53 2.22 -19.90
N ARG A 17 37.35 2.72 -18.69
CA ARG A 17 36.18 2.40 -17.89
C ARG A 17 34.99 2.84 -18.74
N ARG A 18 34.71 2.08 -19.83
CA ARG A 18 33.45 2.18 -20.53
C ARG A 18 32.42 2.22 -19.46
N GLU A 19 31.61 3.22 -19.50
CA GLU A 19 30.56 3.55 -18.54
C GLU A 19 29.94 2.27 -17.96
N LYS A 20 30.58 1.69 -16.96
CA LYS A 20 30.01 0.57 -16.17
C LYS A 20 28.61 0.94 -15.69
N SER A 21 28.41 2.24 -15.47
CA SER A 21 27.13 2.81 -15.06
C SER A 21 26.00 2.54 -16.06
N GLY A 22 26.22 2.59 -17.36
CA GLY A 22 25.19 2.35 -18.38
C GLY A 22 24.74 0.90 -18.41
N PHE A 23 25.69 -0.06 -18.42
CA PHE A 23 25.38 -1.49 -18.38
C PHE A 23 24.74 -1.90 -17.05
N GLU A 24 25.30 -1.45 -15.93
CA GLU A 24 24.77 -1.75 -14.60
C GLU A 24 23.36 -1.20 -14.42
N ARG A 25 23.08 -0.01 -14.96
CA ARG A 25 21.74 0.58 -15.00
C ARG A 25 20.78 -0.28 -15.82
N ALA A 26 21.13 -0.64 -17.05
CA ALA A 26 20.30 -1.46 -17.93
C ALA A 26 20.00 -2.81 -17.27
N LEU A 27 21.04 -3.48 -16.75
CA LEU A 27 20.90 -4.76 -16.04
C LEU A 27 19.98 -4.65 -14.80
N PHE A 28 20.10 -3.57 -14.03
CA PHE A 28 19.23 -3.33 -12.88
C PHE A 28 17.79 -3.00 -13.28
N GLU A 29 17.58 -2.32 -14.41
CA GLU A 29 16.22 -2.08 -14.94
C GLU A 29 15.57 -3.39 -15.41
N GLU A 30 16.30 -4.25 -16.12
CA GLU A 30 15.83 -5.58 -16.52
C GLU A 30 15.48 -6.44 -15.29
N TYR A 31 16.32 -6.43 -14.27
CA TYR A 31 16.07 -7.11 -13.01
C TYR A 31 14.84 -6.58 -12.29
N SER A 32 14.74 -5.26 -12.11
CA SER A 32 13.70 -4.65 -11.28
C SER A 32 12.37 -4.47 -11.99
N LYS A 33 12.36 -3.96 -13.21
CA LYS A 33 11.16 -3.68 -14.00
C LYS A 33 10.79 -4.82 -14.95
N GLY A 34 11.80 -5.42 -15.58
CA GLY A 34 11.66 -6.54 -16.51
C GLY A 34 11.32 -7.87 -15.86
N LYS A 35 11.31 -7.93 -14.52
CA LYS A 35 10.97 -9.14 -13.75
C LYS A 35 11.92 -10.34 -14.03
N GLN A 36 13.12 -10.09 -14.54
CA GLN A 36 14.06 -11.14 -14.87
C GLN A 36 14.85 -11.61 -13.63
N THR A 37 14.97 -12.92 -13.49
CA THR A 37 15.78 -13.54 -12.42
C THR A 37 17.28 -13.45 -12.74
N TYR A 38 18.13 -13.68 -11.75
CA TYR A 38 19.58 -13.76 -11.96
C TYR A 38 19.96 -14.82 -13.00
N ASN A 39 19.29 -15.98 -13.02
CA ASN A 39 19.52 -17.04 -14.00
C ASN A 39 19.19 -16.58 -15.42
N GLN A 40 18.05 -15.94 -15.61
CA GLN A 40 17.65 -15.42 -16.92
C GLN A 40 18.61 -14.35 -17.43
N LEU A 41 19.04 -13.44 -16.55
CA LEU A 41 20.03 -12.42 -16.88
C LEU A 41 21.41 -13.03 -17.18
N SER A 42 21.81 -14.07 -16.45
CA SER A 42 23.06 -14.80 -16.69
C SER A 42 23.10 -15.41 -18.09
N VAL A 43 22.02 -16.10 -18.49
CA VAL A 43 21.89 -16.67 -19.84
C VAL A 43 21.83 -15.57 -20.91
N LYS A 44 21.02 -14.54 -20.70
CA LYS A 44 20.83 -13.45 -21.68
C LYS A 44 22.12 -12.67 -21.97
N HIS A 45 22.92 -12.41 -20.96
CA HIS A 45 24.13 -11.58 -21.07
C HIS A 45 25.42 -12.39 -21.15
N ASP A 46 25.33 -13.72 -21.17
CA ASP A 46 26.49 -14.65 -21.16
C ASP A 46 27.49 -14.32 -20.03
N LEU A 47 26.97 -14.12 -18.83
CA LEU A 47 27.74 -13.78 -17.64
C LEU A 47 27.41 -14.74 -16.49
N SER A 48 28.41 -15.05 -15.64
CA SER A 48 28.16 -15.88 -14.47
C SER A 48 27.15 -15.22 -13.52
N LEU A 49 26.35 -16.02 -12.77
CA LEU A 49 25.43 -15.56 -11.76
C LEU A 49 26.08 -14.59 -10.77
N LYS A 50 27.30 -14.89 -10.35
CA LYS A 50 28.08 -14.07 -9.41
C LYS A 50 28.44 -12.70 -10.01
N THR A 51 28.74 -12.66 -11.30
CA THR A 51 29.03 -11.42 -12.04
C THR A 51 27.78 -10.57 -12.16
N ILE A 52 26.63 -11.16 -12.52
CA ILE A 52 25.33 -10.48 -12.56
C ILE A 52 24.99 -9.88 -11.20
N GLN A 53 25.11 -10.66 -10.12
CA GLN A 53 24.85 -10.18 -8.76
C GLN A 53 25.76 -8.99 -8.40
N ARG A 54 27.05 -9.08 -8.72
CA ARG A 54 28.01 -8.00 -8.45
C ARG A 54 27.66 -6.71 -9.17
N HIS A 55 27.26 -6.77 -10.44
CA HIS A 55 26.84 -5.60 -11.20
C HIS A 55 25.53 -4.99 -10.64
N ILE A 56 24.58 -5.83 -10.27
CA ILE A 56 23.32 -5.36 -9.65
C ILE A 56 23.59 -4.72 -8.28
N ASP A 57 24.50 -5.27 -7.48
CA ASP A 57 24.85 -4.73 -6.17
C ASP A 57 25.63 -3.42 -6.27
N SER A 58 26.55 -3.30 -7.24
CA SER A 58 27.37 -2.10 -7.43
C SER A 58 26.59 -0.90 -7.98
N TYR A 59 25.50 -1.13 -8.71
CA TYR A 59 24.69 -0.03 -9.23
C TYR A 59 24.07 0.77 -8.10
N LYS A 60 24.45 2.03 -8.01
CA LYS A 60 23.85 3.02 -7.08
C LYS A 60 22.92 3.91 -7.87
N PHE A 61 21.72 4.15 -7.34
CA PHE A 61 20.79 5.14 -7.87
C PHE A 61 20.46 6.14 -6.77
N GLU A 62 20.32 7.39 -7.14
CA GLU A 62 19.87 8.44 -6.23
C GLU A 62 18.37 8.31 -6.01
N THR A 63 17.96 8.42 -4.76
CA THR A 63 16.55 8.57 -4.41
C THR A 63 16.15 10.01 -4.75
N LYS A 64 15.44 10.19 -5.87
CA LYS A 64 14.89 11.52 -6.19
C LYS A 64 13.90 11.91 -5.11
N LYS A 65 14.17 13.01 -4.43
CA LYS A 65 13.15 13.66 -3.59
C LYS A 65 12.06 14.17 -4.52
N THR A 66 10.83 13.84 -4.23
CA THR A 66 9.70 14.38 -4.98
C THR A 66 9.48 15.80 -4.47
N GLU A 67 9.77 16.79 -5.31
CA GLU A 67 9.45 18.18 -5.01
C GLU A 67 7.95 18.43 -5.26
N PRO A 68 7.31 19.34 -4.49
CA PRO A 68 5.98 19.80 -4.81
C PRO A 68 6.02 20.36 -6.24
N ALA A 69 5.30 19.74 -7.16
CA ALA A 69 5.10 20.35 -8.45
C ALA A 69 4.43 21.71 -8.19
N ASN A 70 4.87 22.77 -8.88
CA ASN A 70 4.14 24.03 -8.95
C ASN A 70 2.79 23.75 -9.63
N ALA A 71 1.86 23.25 -8.85
CA ALA A 71 0.55 22.85 -9.36
C ALA A 71 -0.25 24.13 -9.58
N ALA A 72 -0.93 24.19 -10.70
CA ALA A 72 -1.87 25.27 -11.05
C ALA A 72 -2.95 25.49 -9.95
N ASP A 73 -3.17 24.51 -9.08
CA ASP A 73 -4.13 24.52 -7.95
C ASP A 73 -3.49 24.90 -6.59
N GLY A 74 -2.38 25.64 -6.56
CA GLY A 74 -1.74 26.04 -5.29
C GLY A 74 -1.18 24.87 -4.47
N GLY A 75 -0.77 23.78 -5.12
CA GLY A 75 -0.11 22.64 -4.47
C GLY A 75 -1.00 21.79 -3.56
N LYS A 76 -2.33 21.92 -3.67
CA LYS A 76 -3.29 21.11 -2.90
C LYS A 76 -3.25 19.65 -3.34
N ILE A 77 -3.02 18.74 -2.41
CA ILE A 77 -2.93 17.30 -2.69
C ILE A 77 -3.79 16.49 -1.71
N VAL A 78 -4.30 15.37 -2.20
CA VAL A 78 -4.93 14.33 -1.39
C VAL A 78 -3.95 13.17 -1.23
N ILE A 79 -3.64 12.83 0.01
CA ILE A 79 -2.68 11.78 0.34
C ILE A 79 -3.40 10.47 0.61
N GLY A 80 -3.03 9.43 -0.14
CA GLY A 80 -3.27 8.05 0.26
C GLY A 80 -2.15 7.56 1.17
N MET A 81 -2.51 6.88 2.25
CA MET A 81 -1.56 6.29 3.20
C MET A 81 -1.86 4.82 3.37
N ASP A 82 -0.82 4.00 3.39
CA ASP A 82 -0.93 2.57 3.68
C ASP A 82 0.43 2.00 4.13
N SER A 83 0.41 0.86 4.79
CA SER A 83 1.60 0.11 5.16
C SER A 83 1.54 -1.32 4.65
N PHE A 84 2.67 -1.88 4.25
CA PHE A 84 2.76 -3.25 3.80
C PHE A 84 4.02 -3.94 4.28
N TYR A 85 3.92 -5.25 4.53
CA TYR A 85 4.95 -6.03 5.19
C TYR A 85 5.49 -7.14 4.29
N PHE A 86 6.77 -7.46 4.46
CA PHE A 86 7.50 -8.54 3.82
C PHE A 86 7.92 -9.64 4.80
N GLY A 87 7.23 -9.76 5.90
CA GLY A 87 7.49 -10.66 7.00
C GLY A 87 7.40 -9.97 8.35
N ARG A 88 7.78 -10.65 9.41
CA ARG A 88 7.73 -10.08 10.77
C ARG A 88 8.80 -8.99 10.92
N GLY A 89 8.38 -7.81 11.38
CA GLY A 89 9.28 -6.71 11.73
C GLY A 89 9.96 -6.00 10.56
N TYR A 90 9.48 -6.19 9.33
CA TYR A 90 9.93 -5.42 8.17
C TYR A 90 8.76 -5.04 7.27
N GLY A 91 8.44 -3.78 7.26
CA GLY A 91 7.40 -3.18 6.44
C GLY A 91 7.83 -1.85 5.84
N ILE A 92 7.02 -1.34 4.95
CA ILE A 92 7.15 -0.01 4.34
C ILE A 92 5.86 0.74 4.61
N MET A 93 5.97 1.96 5.08
CA MET A 93 4.89 2.93 5.10
C MET A 93 5.01 3.82 3.87
N LEU A 94 3.92 3.98 3.14
CA LEU A 94 3.88 4.70 1.86
C LEU A 94 2.86 5.83 1.94
N PHE A 95 3.29 7.01 1.49
CA PHE A 95 2.47 8.21 1.30
C PHE A 95 2.47 8.55 -0.19
N ARG A 96 1.29 8.59 -0.78
CA ARG A 96 1.11 8.75 -2.21
C ARG A 96 0.10 9.85 -2.50
N ASP A 97 0.45 10.74 -3.40
CA ASP A 97 -0.54 11.61 -4.01
C ASP A 97 -1.48 10.76 -4.87
N VAL A 98 -2.74 10.71 -4.49
CA VAL A 98 -3.75 9.88 -5.19
C VAL A 98 -4.25 10.55 -6.47
N THR A 99 -4.16 11.88 -6.58
CA THR A 99 -4.57 12.67 -7.73
C THR A 99 -3.59 12.51 -8.89
N TYR A 100 -2.33 12.81 -8.63
CA TYR A 100 -1.25 12.69 -9.63
C TYR A 100 -0.60 11.31 -9.66
N ARG A 101 -1.02 10.40 -8.79
CA ARG A 101 -0.52 9.03 -8.69
C ARG A 101 1.00 8.95 -8.49
N LYS A 102 1.57 9.88 -7.69
CA LYS A 102 3.00 9.93 -7.38
C LYS A 102 3.27 9.48 -5.96
N ASN A 103 4.28 8.63 -5.77
CA ASN A 103 4.77 8.30 -4.43
C ASN A 103 5.61 9.48 -3.95
N LEU A 104 5.23 10.07 -2.81
CA LEU A 104 5.88 11.28 -2.29
C LEU A 104 6.88 10.93 -1.20
N LEU A 105 6.51 10.04 -0.31
CA LEU A 105 7.33 9.65 0.83
C LEU A 105 7.10 8.18 1.14
N TRP A 106 8.18 7.47 1.50
CA TRP A 106 8.11 6.13 2.06
C TRP A 106 9.33 5.89 2.95
N PHE A 107 9.14 5.07 3.97
CA PHE A 107 10.21 4.67 4.87
C PHE A 107 9.96 3.28 5.46
N GLU A 108 11.03 2.66 5.93
CA GLU A 108 10.97 1.35 6.58
C GLU A 108 10.32 1.48 7.95
N ILE A 109 9.48 0.49 8.29
CA ILE A 109 8.85 0.39 9.59
C ILE A 109 8.99 -1.02 10.15
N LYS A 110 9.12 -1.12 11.47
CA LYS A 110 9.04 -2.39 12.17
C LYS A 110 7.60 -2.72 12.55
N TYR A 111 6.89 -1.72 13.04
CA TYR A 111 5.48 -1.78 13.41
C TYR A 111 4.77 -0.54 12.89
N GLU A 112 3.51 -0.70 12.52
CA GLU A 112 2.66 0.39 12.09
C GLU A 112 2.06 1.10 13.31
N THR A 113 2.38 2.38 13.50
CA THR A 113 1.86 3.23 14.58
C THR A 113 1.21 4.49 14.04
N ILE A 114 0.36 5.13 14.84
CA ILE A 114 -0.26 6.42 14.47
C ILE A 114 0.80 7.52 14.37
N ASP A 115 1.81 7.48 15.25
CA ASP A 115 2.86 8.50 15.28
C ASP A 115 3.72 8.49 14.02
N LEU A 116 3.99 7.31 13.43
CA LEU A 116 4.68 7.22 12.14
C LEU A 116 3.86 7.83 11.00
N TYR A 117 2.54 7.71 11.02
CA TYR A 117 1.67 8.39 10.05
C TYR A 117 1.71 9.92 10.23
N LYS A 118 1.68 10.41 11.48
CA LYS A 118 1.84 11.84 11.78
C LYS A 118 3.19 12.36 11.30
N GLU A 119 4.27 11.64 11.64
CA GLU A 119 5.62 11.97 11.20
C GLU A 119 5.72 12.11 9.67
N GLY A 120 5.15 11.15 8.92
CA GLY A 120 5.14 11.21 7.46
C GLY A 120 4.39 12.42 6.91
N ILE A 121 3.21 12.72 7.47
CA ILE A 121 2.43 13.92 7.09
C ILE A 121 3.19 15.21 7.42
N ASP A 122 3.83 15.28 8.58
CA ASP A 122 4.62 16.45 8.99
C ASP A 122 5.86 16.63 8.11
N GLN A 123 6.52 15.54 7.70
CA GLN A 123 7.62 15.59 6.75
C GLN A 123 7.16 16.15 5.40
N LEU A 124 5.99 15.71 4.89
CA LEU A 124 5.44 16.23 3.64
C LEU A 124 5.07 17.72 3.74
N LYS A 125 4.46 18.15 4.85
CA LYS A 125 4.18 19.56 5.10
C LYS A 125 5.46 20.41 5.15
N LYS A 126 6.53 19.93 5.80
CA LYS A 126 7.84 20.59 5.81
C LYS A 126 8.49 20.67 4.43
N GLN A 127 8.16 19.76 3.51
CA GLN A 127 8.58 19.80 2.11
C GLN A 127 7.73 20.75 1.26
N GLY A 128 6.73 21.43 1.84
CA GLY A 128 5.90 22.41 1.15
C GLY A 128 4.62 21.84 0.53
N PHE A 129 4.24 20.57 0.82
CA PHE A 129 2.99 20.02 0.32
C PHE A 129 1.79 20.53 1.13
N ASN A 130 0.77 21.01 0.44
CA ASN A 130 -0.51 21.42 1.02
C ASN A 130 -1.50 20.25 1.01
N ILE A 131 -1.58 19.53 2.13
CA ILE A 131 -2.41 18.32 2.26
C ILE A 131 -3.82 18.73 2.64
N VAL A 132 -4.78 18.55 1.73
CA VAL A 132 -6.18 18.95 1.89
C VAL A 132 -7.13 17.77 2.18
N GLY A 133 -6.67 16.54 2.05
CA GLY A 133 -7.44 15.34 2.34
C GLY A 133 -6.56 14.12 2.50
N ILE A 134 -7.03 13.14 3.23
CA ILE A 134 -6.32 11.87 3.48
C ILE A 134 -7.26 10.71 3.19
N VAL A 135 -6.74 9.67 2.51
CA VAL A 135 -7.40 8.36 2.33
C VAL A 135 -6.55 7.29 2.99
N CYS A 136 -7.14 6.50 3.89
CA CYS A 136 -6.41 5.45 4.60
C CYS A 136 -7.25 4.18 4.78
N ASP A 137 -6.63 3.13 5.30
CA ASP A 137 -7.33 1.96 5.82
C ASP A 137 -8.10 2.33 7.12
N GLY A 138 -8.90 1.47 7.63
CA GLY A 138 -9.68 1.74 8.85
C GLY A 138 -8.90 1.61 10.16
N LYS A 139 -7.58 1.89 10.20
CA LYS A 139 -6.79 1.78 11.42
C LYS A 139 -7.31 2.70 12.50
N LYS A 140 -7.62 2.10 13.66
CA LYS A 140 -8.15 2.83 14.82
C LYS A 140 -7.21 3.96 15.23
N GLY A 141 -7.75 5.17 15.37
CA GLY A 141 -7.03 6.37 15.78
C GLY A 141 -6.60 7.28 14.62
N LEU A 142 -6.49 6.80 13.37
CA LEU A 142 -6.11 7.65 12.22
C LEU A 142 -7.10 8.80 11.97
N PHE A 143 -8.40 8.55 12.13
CA PHE A 143 -9.43 9.57 11.87
C PHE A 143 -9.37 10.77 12.81
N LYS A 144 -8.77 10.61 13.99
CA LYS A 144 -8.56 11.69 14.97
C LYS A 144 -7.14 12.25 14.96
N ALA A 145 -6.24 11.65 14.18
CA ALA A 145 -4.81 11.98 14.21
C ALA A 145 -4.49 13.30 13.49
N PHE A 146 -5.37 13.75 12.59
CA PHE A 146 -5.12 14.89 11.69
C PHE A 146 -6.22 15.93 11.80
N PRO A 147 -6.26 16.72 12.90
CA PRO A 147 -7.28 17.75 13.08
C PRO A 147 -7.22 18.77 11.92
N GLY A 148 -8.39 19.15 11.43
CA GLY A 148 -8.52 20.09 10.32
C GLY A 148 -8.30 19.52 8.92
N ILE A 149 -7.93 18.25 8.78
CA ILE A 149 -7.80 17.57 7.49
C ILE A 149 -8.88 16.46 7.40
N PRO A 150 -9.77 16.48 6.40
CA PRO A 150 -10.73 15.40 6.18
C PRO A 150 -10.01 14.06 5.95
N VAL A 151 -10.35 13.05 6.77
CA VAL A 151 -9.78 11.70 6.66
C VAL A 151 -10.88 10.75 6.23
N HIS A 152 -10.72 10.20 5.03
CA HIS A 152 -11.66 9.26 4.43
C HIS A 152 -11.16 7.83 4.61
N MET A 153 -12.03 6.94 5.06
CA MET A 153 -11.76 5.51 5.09
C MET A 153 -12.00 4.89 3.72
N CYS A 154 -11.01 4.23 3.19
CA CYS A 154 -11.11 3.46 1.96
C CYS A 154 -12.28 2.46 2.03
N GLN A 155 -13.30 2.66 1.18
CA GLN A 155 -14.49 1.80 1.15
C GLN A 155 -14.15 0.35 0.80
N PHE A 156 -13.13 0.13 -0.02
CA PHE A 156 -12.68 -1.22 -0.36
C PHE A 156 -12.13 -1.96 0.88
N HIS A 157 -11.39 -1.29 1.75
CA HIS A 157 -10.94 -1.88 3.02
C HIS A 157 -12.12 -2.26 3.93
N GLN A 158 -13.18 -1.46 3.99
CA GLN A 158 -14.39 -1.84 4.72
C GLN A 158 -15.05 -3.09 4.13
N ILE A 159 -15.11 -3.22 2.81
CA ILE A 159 -15.59 -4.44 2.14
C ILE A 159 -14.74 -5.67 2.55
N LEU A 160 -13.41 -5.51 2.57
CA LEU A 160 -12.50 -6.59 2.99
C LEU A 160 -12.66 -6.96 4.47
N ILE A 161 -12.83 -5.97 5.36
CA ILE A 161 -13.08 -6.20 6.79
C ILE A 161 -14.37 -7.01 6.97
N THR A 162 -15.45 -6.58 6.35
CA THR A 162 -16.75 -7.27 6.42
C THR A 162 -16.66 -8.70 5.86
N ARG A 163 -15.98 -8.87 4.73
CA ARG A 163 -15.76 -10.19 4.11
C ARG A 163 -14.97 -11.14 5.01
N ARG A 164 -14.01 -10.67 5.79
CA ARG A 164 -13.28 -11.51 6.77
C ARG A 164 -14.20 -12.11 7.83
N TYR A 165 -15.24 -11.38 8.25
CA TYR A 165 -16.24 -11.88 9.19
C TYR A 165 -17.26 -12.81 8.52
N LEU A 166 -17.76 -12.46 7.32
CA LEU A 166 -18.84 -13.18 6.64
C LEU A 166 -18.39 -14.37 5.79
N THR A 167 -17.08 -14.52 5.56
CA THR A 167 -16.50 -15.46 4.61
C THR A 167 -16.81 -15.13 3.13
N SER A 168 -16.25 -15.90 2.20
CA SER A 168 -16.47 -15.70 0.75
C SER A 168 -17.82 -16.26 0.26
N LYS A 169 -18.39 -17.24 0.97
CA LYS A 169 -19.66 -17.90 0.64
C LYS A 169 -20.48 -18.06 1.92
N PRO A 170 -21.17 -17.00 2.39
CA PRO A 170 -22.03 -17.11 3.55
C PRO A 170 -23.26 -17.97 3.22
N ILE A 171 -23.71 -18.76 4.18
CA ILE A 171 -24.88 -19.65 4.04
C ILE A 171 -26.12 -19.00 4.69
N LEU A 172 -25.91 -18.26 5.79
CA LEU A 172 -27.02 -17.64 6.51
C LEU A 172 -27.60 -16.46 5.72
N GLU A 173 -28.92 -16.42 5.55
CA GLU A 173 -29.62 -15.35 4.83
C GLU A 173 -29.20 -13.95 5.25
N PRO A 174 -29.18 -13.60 6.57
CA PRO A 174 -28.72 -12.26 7.00
C PRO A 174 -27.28 -11.97 6.61
N ALA A 175 -26.43 -12.96 6.51
CA ALA A 175 -25.04 -12.77 6.08
C ALA A 175 -24.93 -12.61 4.54
N ILE A 176 -25.79 -13.26 3.78
CA ILE A 176 -25.90 -13.09 2.31
C ILE A 176 -26.36 -11.68 2.00
N GLU A 177 -27.41 -11.21 2.66
CA GLU A 177 -27.94 -9.85 2.48
C GLU A 177 -26.91 -8.78 2.87
N LEU A 178 -26.29 -8.89 4.04
CA LEU A 178 -25.25 -7.93 4.48
C LEU A 178 -24.07 -7.89 3.50
N ARG A 179 -23.71 -9.04 2.93
CA ARG A 179 -22.66 -9.10 1.91
C ARG A 179 -23.09 -8.41 0.61
N SER A 180 -24.35 -8.47 0.23
CA SER A 180 -24.87 -7.74 -0.93
C SER A 180 -24.80 -6.23 -0.70
N ILE A 181 -25.28 -5.77 0.47
CA ILE A 181 -25.22 -4.36 0.88
C ILE A 181 -23.76 -3.85 0.88
N ILE A 182 -22.85 -4.56 1.53
CA ILE A 182 -21.46 -4.07 1.58
C ILE A 182 -20.75 -4.06 0.22
N LYS A 183 -21.12 -4.93 -0.72
CA LYS A 183 -20.59 -4.91 -2.08
C LYS A 183 -21.01 -3.69 -2.89
N SER A 184 -22.16 -3.09 -2.59
CA SER A 184 -22.64 -1.88 -3.26
C SER A 184 -21.92 -0.62 -2.77
N LEU A 185 -21.21 -0.66 -1.62
CA LEU A 185 -20.63 0.51 -0.94
C LEU A 185 -19.86 1.46 -1.86
N THR A 186 -19.06 0.92 -2.81
CA THR A 186 -18.25 1.75 -3.72
C THR A 186 -19.03 2.32 -4.91
N LYS A 187 -20.31 1.94 -5.06
CA LYS A 187 -21.15 2.27 -6.23
C LYS A 187 -22.44 2.99 -5.86
N THR A 188 -22.67 3.24 -4.57
CA THR A 188 -23.90 3.85 -4.05
C THR A 188 -23.56 5.13 -3.30
N ASP A 189 -24.54 6.00 -3.16
CA ASP A 189 -24.46 7.20 -2.34
C ASP A 189 -24.62 6.88 -0.84
N LYS A 190 -24.41 7.91 -0.01
CA LYS A 190 -24.45 7.82 1.46
C LYS A 190 -25.82 7.45 1.98
N GLU A 191 -26.86 8.11 1.49
CA GLU A 191 -28.25 7.96 1.95
C GLU A 191 -28.77 6.56 1.62
N THR A 192 -28.59 6.11 0.39
CA THR A 192 -29.01 4.78 -0.07
C THR A 192 -28.31 3.67 0.71
N PHE A 193 -27.01 3.79 0.94
CA PHE A 193 -26.27 2.78 1.72
C PHE A 193 -26.71 2.73 3.17
N ILE A 194 -26.87 3.90 3.82
CA ILE A 194 -27.29 3.98 5.21
C ILE A 194 -28.72 3.43 5.36
N GLY A 195 -29.63 3.78 4.44
CA GLY A 195 -30.99 3.26 4.40
C GLY A 195 -31.02 1.73 4.35
N ALA A 196 -30.35 1.15 3.36
CA ALA A 196 -30.28 -0.31 3.19
C ALA A 196 -29.67 -1.02 4.42
N PHE A 197 -28.62 -0.44 5.00
CA PHE A 197 -27.99 -1.00 6.19
C PHE A 197 -28.88 -0.92 7.44
N ASN A 198 -29.60 0.18 7.62
CA ASN A 198 -30.53 0.35 8.73
C ASN A 198 -31.75 -0.59 8.61
N GLU A 199 -32.31 -0.76 7.41
CA GLU A 199 -33.38 -1.73 7.13
C GLU A 199 -32.92 -3.15 7.46
N TRP A 200 -31.71 -3.50 7.05
CA TRP A 200 -31.12 -4.79 7.37
C TRP A 200 -30.95 -4.97 8.89
N LEU A 201 -30.45 -3.97 9.61
CA LEU A 201 -30.33 -4.02 11.07
C LEU A 201 -31.68 -4.22 11.75
N LYS A 202 -32.74 -3.54 11.28
CA LYS A 202 -34.10 -3.66 11.79
C LYS A 202 -34.69 -5.05 11.52
N LYS A 203 -34.53 -5.54 10.28
CA LYS A 203 -35.02 -6.87 9.87
C LYS A 203 -34.43 -8.00 10.71
N TRP A 204 -33.12 -7.93 10.99
CA TRP A 204 -32.38 -9.00 11.63
C TRP A 204 -32.04 -8.76 13.11
N ASP A 205 -32.66 -7.77 13.76
CA ASP A 205 -32.37 -7.39 15.15
C ASP A 205 -32.54 -8.57 16.12
N ALA A 206 -33.67 -9.29 16.04
CA ALA A 206 -33.95 -10.44 16.89
C ALA A 206 -32.89 -11.57 16.68
N PHE A 207 -32.59 -11.88 15.42
CA PHE A 207 -31.59 -12.88 15.06
C PHE A 207 -30.18 -12.52 15.57
N LEU A 208 -29.81 -11.26 15.48
CA LEU A 208 -28.52 -10.78 15.98
C LEU A 208 -28.43 -10.82 17.51
N LYS A 209 -29.55 -10.81 18.22
CA LYS A 209 -29.62 -10.87 19.69
C LYS A 209 -29.70 -12.29 20.24
N GLU A 210 -29.82 -13.31 19.40
CA GLU A 210 -29.82 -14.71 19.84
C GLU A 210 -28.58 -15.03 20.67
N LYS A 211 -28.83 -15.68 21.82
CA LYS A 211 -27.82 -16.10 22.78
C LYS A 211 -27.73 -17.61 22.85
N SER A 212 -26.54 -18.12 23.18
CA SER A 212 -26.30 -19.51 23.50
C SER A 212 -25.50 -19.58 24.80
N ILE A 213 -25.65 -20.67 25.55
CA ILE A 213 -24.89 -20.95 26.78
C ILE A 213 -23.79 -21.95 26.41
N ASP A 214 -22.57 -21.62 26.75
CA ASP A 214 -21.45 -22.54 26.71
C ASP A 214 -21.61 -23.55 27.87
N GLN A 215 -21.89 -24.82 27.56
CA GLN A 215 -22.18 -25.84 28.55
C GLN A 215 -20.99 -26.11 29.46
N ASP A 216 -19.76 -25.97 28.97
CA ASP A 216 -18.55 -26.23 29.74
C ASP A 216 -18.22 -25.09 30.71
N LYS A 217 -18.55 -23.88 30.38
CA LYS A 217 -18.17 -22.65 31.11
C LYS A 217 -19.33 -21.98 31.82
N GLY A 218 -20.57 -22.39 31.58
CA GLY A 218 -21.78 -21.78 32.12
C GLY A 218 -21.99 -20.32 31.68
N LYS A 219 -21.25 -19.82 30.72
CA LYS A 219 -21.30 -18.42 30.28
C LYS A 219 -22.12 -18.29 28.98
N TRP A 220 -23.04 -17.31 28.99
CA TRP A 220 -23.77 -17.00 27.78
C TRP A 220 -22.91 -16.22 26.79
N HIS A 221 -23.18 -16.39 25.50
CA HIS A 221 -22.58 -15.63 24.43
C HIS A 221 -23.58 -15.43 23.27
N TYR A 222 -23.32 -14.43 22.42
CA TYR A 222 -24.11 -14.29 21.21
C TYR A 222 -23.81 -15.41 20.24
N LYS A 223 -24.87 -16.05 19.70
CA LYS A 223 -24.77 -17.15 18.75
C LYS A 223 -24.11 -16.72 17.43
N HIS A 224 -24.41 -15.54 16.94
CA HIS A 224 -23.97 -15.01 15.65
C HIS A 224 -22.83 -13.98 15.78
N LYS A 225 -21.77 -14.32 16.56
CA LYS A 225 -20.66 -13.39 16.88
C LYS A 225 -20.04 -12.75 15.65
N LYS A 226 -19.73 -13.52 14.59
CA LYS A 226 -19.08 -13.01 13.37
C LYS A 226 -19.95 -12.04 12.60
N LEU A 227 -21.25 -12.35 12.46
CA LEU A 227 -22.21 -11.47 11.79
C LEU A 227 -22.39 -10.15 12.55
N ARG A 228 -22.49 -10.22 13.86
CA ARG A 228 -22.50 -9.04 14.75
C ARG A 228 -21.25 -8.19 14.61
N SER A 229 -20.07 -8.82 14.56
CA SER A 229 -18.79 -8.12 14.35
C SER A 229 -18.73 -7.44 12.99
N ALA A 230 -19.27 -8.09 11.94
CA ALA A 230 -19.38 -7.50 10.61
C ALA A 230 -20.25 -6.22 10.64
N ALA A 231 -21.46 -6.32 11.18
CA ALA A 231 -22.38 -5.17 11.32
C ALA A 231 -21.79 -4.05 12.20
N HIS A 232 -21.16 -4.42 13.32
CA HIS A 232 -20.51 -3.46 14.21
C HIS A 232 -19.35 -2.72 13.53
N SER A 233 -18.53 -3.41 12.72
CA SER A 233 -17.44 -2.78 11.97
C SER A 233 -17.96 -1.75 10.98
N ILE A 234 -19.07 -2.01 10.30
CA ILE A 234 -19.72 -1.04 9.41
C ILE A 234 -20.21 0.17 10.22
N LYS A 235 -20.94 -0.07 11.32
CA LYS A 235 -21.51 0.98 12.16
C LYS A 235 -20.46 1.95 12.70
N ILE A 236 -19.33 1.43 13.21
CA ILE A 236 -18.23 2.26 13.74
C ILE A 236 -17.57 3.09 12.64
N ASN A 237 -17.36 2.52 11.46
CA ASN A 237 -16.62 3.15 10.38
C ASN A 237 -17.50 4.05 9.50
N LEU A 238 -18.84 3.93 9.62
CA LEU A 238 -19.80 4.65 8.79
C LEU A 238 -19.54 6.17 8.68
N PRO A 239 -19.22 6.90 9.77
CA PRO A 239 -18.93 8.33 9.68
C PRO A 239 -17.75 8.68 8.77
N ASN A 240 -16.80 7.74 8.59
CA ASN A 240 -15.58 7.96 7.82
C ASN A 240 -15.64 7.40 6.40
N LEU A 241 -16.68 6.59 6.09
CA LEU A 241 -16.82 5.92 4.78
C LEU A 241 -17.35 6.85 3.67
N PHE A 242 -17.91 8.01 4.03
CA PHE A 242 -18.54 8.91 3.09
C PHE A 242 -17.98 10.34 3.14
N VAL A 243 -16.84 10.55 3.79
CA VAL A 243 -16.16 11.86 3.87
C VAL A 243 -15.87 12.44 2.47
N CYS A 244 -15.59 11.58 1.47
CA CYS A 244 -15.40 12.03 0.10
C CYS A 244 -16.65 12.73 -0.51
N TYR A 245 -17.85 12.40 -0.06
CA TYR A 245 -19.09 13.05 -0.47
C TYR A 245 -19.37 14.34 0.30
N ASP A 246 -18.90 14.44 1.55
CA ASP A 246 -19.02 15.64 2.37
C ASP A 246 -18.09 16.78 1.89
N TYR A 247 -17.02 16.44 1.12
CA TYR A 247 -16.02 17.38 0.59
C TYR A 247 -15.78 17.19 -0.92
N PRO A 248 -16.79 17.35 -1.78
CA PRO A 248 -16.69 17.06 -3.22
C PRO A 248 -15.63 17.93 -3.93
N GLN A 249 -15.41 19.16 -3.44
CA GLN A 249 -14.40 20.10 -3.97
C GLN A 249 -12.96 19.60 -3.81
N LEU A 250 -12.71 18.70 -2.86
CA LEU A 250 -11.38 18.14 -2.60
C LEU A 250 -11.06 16.93 -3.48
N LYS A 251 -12.05 16.39 -4.19
CA LYS A 251 -11.91 15.22 -5.07
C LYS A 251 -11.25 14.01 -4.38
N ILE A 252 -11.59 13.81 -3.09
CA ILE A 252 -11.09 12.66 -2.32
C ILE A 252 -11.65 11.38 -2.95
N PRO A 253 -10.82 10.41 -3.38
CA PRO A 253 -11.34 9.17 -3.94
C PRO A 253 -11.95 8.29 -2.84
N ASN A 254 -13.03 7.58 -3.18
CA ASN A 254 -13.70 6.66 -2.25
C ASN A 254 -12.90 5.38 -1.95
N THR A 255 -11.84 5.10 -2.71
CA THR A 255 -10.97 3.95 -2.51
C THR A 255 -9.49 4.33 -2.64
N ASN A 256 -8.62 3.53 -2.04
CA ASN A 256 -7.17 3.69 -2.11
C ASN A 256 -6.52 2.77 -3.17
N ASN A 257 -7.24 2.47 -4.25
CA ASN A 257 -6.81 1.54 -5.30
C ASN A 257 -5.45 1.92 -5.92
N SER A 258 -5.14 3.22 -5.94
CA SER A 258 -3.85 3.73 -6.45
C SER A 258 -2.66 3.19 -5.65
N ILE A 259 -2.78 3.09 -4.33
CA ILE A 259 -1.74 2.52 -3.46
C ILE A 259 -1.76 0.99 -3.53
N GLU A 260 -2.94 0.39 -3.45
CA GLU A 260 -3.07 -1.08 -3.47
C GLU A 260 -2.47 -1.69 -4.74
N GLY A 261 -2.68 -1.05 -5.89
CA GLY A 261 -2.07 -1.47 -7.15
C GLY A 261 -0.54 -1.48 -7.11
N ILE A 262 0.08 -0.44 -6.52
CA ILE A 262 1.53 -0.36 -6.37
C ILE A 262 2.03 -1.39 -5.35
N ILE A 263 1.37 -1.54 -4.21
CA ILE A 263 1.74 -2.54 -3.21
C ILE A 263 1.68 -3.94 -3.80
N SER A 264 0.65 -4.24 -4.58
CA SER A 264 0.50 -5.52 -5.28
C SER A 264 1.62 -5.75 -6.29
N ASP A 265 1.97 -4.75 -7.11
CA ASP A 265 3.08 -4.82 -8.08
C ASP A 265 4.42 -5.07 -7.38
N ILE A 266 4.71 -4.34 -6.29
CA ILE A 266 5.92 -4.49 -5.49
C ILE A 266 5.99 -5.89 -4.86
N LYS A 267 4.89 -6.35 -4.25
CA LYS A 267 4.82 -7.70 -3.65
C LYS A 267 5.04 -8.79 -4.70
N THR A 268 4.44 -8.65 -5.88
CA THR A 268 4.62 -9.60 -6.99
C THR A 268 6.07 -9.62 -7.45
N LYS A 269 6.68 -8.47 -7.69
CA LYS A 269 8.08 -8.38 -8.14
C LYS A 269 9.06 -8.89 -7.10
N THR A 270 8.87 -8.55 -5.83
CA THR A 270 9.73 -9.06 -4.74
C THR A 270 9.56 -10.56 -4.52
N LYS A 271 8.38 -11.12 -4.79
CA LYS A 271 8.13 -12.57 -4.71
C LYS A 271 8.84 -13.35 -5.83
N LEU A 272 9.01 -12.76 -7.02
CA LEU A 272 9.77 -13.37 -8.12
C LEU A 272 11.26 -13.54 -7.77
N HIS A 273 11.78 -12.65 -6.93
CA HIS A 273 13.17 -12.68 -6.48
C HIS A 273 13.28 -13.32 -5.10
N GLN A 274 13.02 -14.63 -5.02
CA GLN A 274 13.11 -15.38 -3.76
C GLN A 274 14.55 -15.40 -3.22
N GLY A 275 14.70 -15.49 -1.90
CA GLY A 275 16.03 -15.55 -1.26
C GLY A 275 16.79 -14.22 -1.21
N LEU A 276 16.16 -13.09 -1.56
CA LEU A 276 16.82 -11.78 -1.45
C LEU A 276 17.21 -11.48 0.00
N LYS A 277 18.49 -11.17 0.22
CA LYS A 277 18.94 -10.53 1.46
C LYS A 277 18.21 -9.20 1.66
N LYS A 278 18.05 -8.79 2.94
CA LYS A 278 17.29 -7.60 3.32
C LYS A 278 17.71 -6.35 2.53
N GLU A 279 19.02 -6.08 2.43
CA GLU A 279 19.58 -4.91 1.74
C GLU A 279 19.21 -4.86 0.25
N ARG A 280 19.32 -6.00 -0.45
CA ARG A 280 18.93 -6.10 -1.87
C ARG A 280 17.43 -5.91 -2.06
N ARG A 281 16.63 -6.44 -1.13
CA ARG A 281 15.17 -6.23 -1.13
C ARG A 281 14.81 -4.76 -0.95
N ILE A 282 15.42 -4.09 0.02
CA ILE A 282 15.26 -2.64 0.24
C ILE A 282 15.61 -1.87 -1.03
N LYS A 283 16.76 -2.16 -1.63
CA LYS A 283 17.20 -1.52 -2.88
C LYS A 283 16.18 -1.70 -4.01
N LEU A 284 15.67 -2.91 -4.20
CA LEU A 284 14.65 -3.20 -5.20
C LEU A 284 13.36 -2.42 -4.93
N ILE A 285 12.87 -2.43 -3.70
CA ILE A 285 11.65 -1.71 -3.29
C ILE A 285 11.80 -0.21 -3.52
N ASN A 286 12.90 0.38 -3.07
CA ASN A 286 13.18 1.80 -3.28
C ASN A 286 13.15 2.18 -4.76
N LYS A 287 13.73 1.35 -5.62
CA LYS A 287 13.67 1.58 -7.07
C LYS A 287 12.25 1.49 -7.63
N LEU A 288 11.44 0.55 -7.16
CA LEU A 288 10.06 0.38 -7.59
C LEU A 288 9.14 1.51 -7.11
N LEU A 289 9.42 2.09 -5.96
CA LEU A 289 8.67 3.21 -5.40
C LEU A 289 9.02 4.57 -6.04
N GLN A 290 10.14 4.68 -6.74
CA GLN A 290 10.56 5.90 -7.47
C GLN A 290 9.81 6.13 -8.81
N LYS A 291 8.74 5.39 -9.04
CA LYS A 291 7.90 5.56 -10.25
C LYS A 291 7.01 6.78 -10.15
#